data_5f135c05ab7b918f1fdbdbd70d91e442
#
_entry.id   5f135c05ab7b918f1fdbdbd70d91e442
#
_cell.length_a   1.000
_cell.length_b   1.000
_cell.length_c   1.000
_cell.angle_alpha   90.00
_cell.angle_beta   90.00
_cell.angle_gamma   90.00
#
_symmetry.space_group_name_H-M   'P 1'
#
loop_
_entity.id
_entity.type
_entity.pdbx_description
1 polymer ?
#
loop_
_entity_poly.entity_id
_entity_poly.type
_entity_poly.pdbx_seq_one_letter_code
_entity_poly.pdbx_strand_id
1 'polypeptide(L)'
;MLKFGSKGAEVETLQRLLNAAGANVKTDGWFGTATEKAVREFQAAATPPLVADGIAGAQTLAALQGRRTPDMLDQTAIESAAALLGVEVAAVMAVSRVEAQGRGFLSDGRVKILFERHIFYRELQKKHGDAEAEFWARQAPHICSKSPGGYKGGPAEYPRFSRAFAIDADCAMKSCSWGAYQIMGFNHRQAGFKTVGEMVDAVKTGENAQLMAFAAFIKADKAMHAALVKKDWPDFARRYNGPDYRRNAYDTKLADAYQRYVAMHPAAA
;
A
#
# COMPACT_ATOMS: atom_id res chain seq x y z
N MET A 1 11.73 11.04 4.46
CA MET A 1 12.16 9.81 3.76
C MET A 1 13.49 10.14 3.08
N LEU A 2 14.57 9.49 3.52
CA LEU A 2 15.92 9.72 3.04
C LEU A 2 16.35 8.57 2.13
N LYS A 3 17.00 8.91 1.01
CA LYS A 3 17.42 7.96 -0.03
C LYS A 3 18.67 8.47 -0.71
N PHE A 4 19.27 7.67 -1.58
CA PHE A 4 20.40 8.08 -2.40
C PHE A 4 20.17 9.48 -3.01
N GLY A 5 21.16 10.35 -2.86
CA GLY A 5 21.13 11.75 -3.29
C GLY A 5 20.56 12.74 -2.26
N SER A 6 19.95 12.28 -1.14
CA SER A 6 19.53 13.18 -0.06
C SER A 6 20.73 13.82 0.64
N LYS A 7 20.56 15.05 1.16
CA LYS A 7 21.63 15.81 1.83
C LYS A 7 21.08 16.53 3.07
N GLY A 8 21.98 16.85 4.01
CA GLY A 8 21.73 17.74 5.16
C GLY A 8 21.65 17.04 6.50
N ALA A 9 21.24 17.75 7.53
CA ALA A 9 21.27 17.33 8.94
C ALA A 9 20.45 16.07 9.24
N GLU A 10 19.36 15.84 8.50
CA GLU A 10 18.58 14.61 8.64
C GLU A 10 19.38 13.37 8.17
N VAL A 11 20.22 13.51 7.14
CA VAL A 11 21.13 12.45 6.69
C VAL A 11 22.23 12.20 7.70
N GLU A 12 22.82 13.26 8.29
CA GLU A 12 23.80 13.09 9.38
C GLU A 12 23.19 12.35 10.58
N THR A 13 21.96 12.68 10.92
CA THR A 13 21.22 12.00 12.00
C THR A 13 21.04 10.52 11.68
N LEU A 14 20.64 10.18 10.45
CA LEU A 14 20.53 8.81 9.99
C LEU A 14 21.89 8.08 10.07
N GLN A 15 22.97 8.70 9.59
CA GLN A 15 24.31 8.12 9.60
C GLN A 15 24.79 7.82 11.04
N ARG A 16 24.49 8.72 12.00
CA ARG A 16 24.76 8.47 13.43
C ARG A 16 23.95 7.29 13.96
N LEU A 17 22.67 7.18 13.61
CA LEU A 17 21.83 6.05 14.02
C LEU A 17 22.32 4.72 13.42
N LEU A 18 22.73 4.71 12.16
CA LEU A 18 23.32 3.55 11.50
C LEU A 18 24.61 3.11 12.20
N ASN A 19 25.49 4.06 12.51
CA ASN A 19 26.74 3.78 13.23
C ASN A 19 26.47 3.26 14.65
N ALA A 20 25.47 3.79 15.35
CA ALA A 20 25.03 3.25 16.64
C ALA A 20 24.47 1.83 16.53
N ALA A 21 23.93 1.46 15.38
CA ALA A 21 23.47 0.11 15.06
C ALA A 21 24.56 -0.81 14.49
N GLY A 22 25.83 -0.38 14.52
CA GLY A 22 26.99 -1.19 14.13
C GLY A 22 27.51 -0.95 12.71
N ALA A 23 26.95 -0.02 11.96
CA ALA A 23 27.52 0.38 10.66
C ALA A 23 28.79 1.21 10.85
N ASN A 24 29.57 1.38 9.76
CA ASN A 24 30.74 2.24 9.73
C ASN A 24 30.65 3.18 8.52
N VAL A 25 29.81 4.21 8.62
CA VAL A 25 29.63 5.21 7.58
C VAL A 25 30.08 6.58 8.04
N LYS A 26 30.63 7.37 7.12
CA LYS A 26 31.00 8.77 7.40
C LYS A 26 29.72 9.58 7.69
N THR A 27 29.75 10.36 8.78
CA THR A 27 28.66 11.26 9.15
C THR A 27 28.92 12.64 8.47
N ASP A 28 28.61 12.73 7.18
CA ASP A 28 28.92 13.89 6.34
C ASP A 28 27.66 14.57 5.77
N GLY A 29 26.49 14.06 6.15
CA GLY A 29 25.23 14.59 5.65
C GLY A 29 24.96 14.30 4.17
N TRP A 30 25.71 13.37 3.56
CA TRP A 30 25.52 12.93 2.18
C TRP A 30 25.02 11.48 2.13
N PHE A 31 23.82 11.26 1.62
CA PHE A 31 23.30 9.91 1.40
C PHE A 31 23.86 9.36 0.09
N GLY A 32 25.11 8.93 0.11
CA GLY A 32 25.80 8.27 -1.00
C GLY A 32 25.67 6.75 -0.94
N THR A 33 26.41 6.05 -1.81
CA THR A 33 26.40 4.59 -1.93
C THR A 33 26.72 3.87 -0.63
N ALA A 34 27.66 4.39 0.19
CA ALA A 34 28.01 3.79 1.48
C ALA A 34 26.84 3.86 2.47
N THR A 35 26.16 5.01 2.55
CA THR A 35 24.98 5.18 3.41
C THR A 35 23.84 4.29 2.94
N GLU A 36 23.58 4.20 1.64
CA GLU A 36 22.56 3.33 1.07
C GLU A 36 22.82 1.85 1.37
N LYS A 37 24.07 1.42 1.22
CA LYS A 37 24.50 0.05 1.56
C LYS A 37 24.25 -0.24 3.05
N ALA A 38 24.65 0.66 3.95
CA ALA A 38 24.45 0.49 5.38
C ALA A 38 22.96 0.46 5.76
N VAL A 39 22.12 1.26 5.11
CA VAL A 39 20.65 1.18 5.30
C VAL A 39 20.13 -0.19 4.91
N ARG A 40 20.53 -0.74 3.77
CA ARG A 40 20.13 -2.08 3.31
C ARG A 40 20.58 -3.19 4.26
N GLU A 41 21.83 -3.15 4.69
CA GLU A 41 22.38 -4.13 5.62
C GLU A 41 21.62 -4.11 6.95
N PHE A 42 21.35 -2.91 7.49
CA PHE A 42 20.52 -2.76 8.68
C PHE A 42 19.09 -3.31 8.46
N GLN A 43 18.46 -2.99 7.34
CA GLN A 43 17.12 -3.47 7.00
C GLN A 43 17.06 -5.00 6.94
N ALA A 44 18.04 -5.63 6.30
CA ALA A 44 18.13 -7.10 6.19
C ALA A 44 18.40 -7.79 7.53
N ALA A 45 19.21 -7.18 8.40
CA ALA A 45 19.58 -7.72 9.70
C ALA A 45 18.51 -7.50 10.79
N ALA A 46 17.52 -6.64 10.54
CA ALA A 46 16.45 -6.38 11.51
C ALA A 46 15.62 -7.64 11.78
N THR A 47 15.01 -7.74 12.96
CA THR A 47 14.17 -8.89 13.33
C THR A 47 12.75 -8.45 13.70
N PRO A 48 11.69 -8.86 12.94
CA PRO A 48 11.77 -9.49 11.61
C PRO A 48 12.44 -8.57 10.57
N PRO A 49 12.97 -9.10 9.45
CA PRO A 49 13.66 -8.29 8.46
C PRO A 49 12.77 -7.20 7.88
N LEU A 50 13.30 -5.99 7.75
CA LEU A 50 12.66 -4.92 7.01
C LEU A 50 12.82 -5.16 5.49
N VAL A 51 12.00 -4.48 4.70
CA VAL A 51 12.21 -4.43 3.25
C VAL A 51 13.55 -3.77 2.96
N ALA A 52 14.50 -4.54 2.40
CA ALA A 52 15.87 -4.10 2.15
C ALA A 52 15.99 -3.25 0.88
N ASP A 53 15.26 -2.13 0.82
CA ASP A 53 15.18 -1.24 -0.34
C ASP A 53 16.24 -0.12 -0.36
N GLY A 54 17.03 0.01 0.69
CA GLY A 54 18.04 1.05 0.84
C GLY A 54 17.46 2.45 1.11
N ILE A 55 16.19 2.55 1.46
CA ILE A 55 15.52 3.82 1.74
C ILE A 55 15.25 3.94 3.25
N ALA A 56 15.76 4.98 3.87
CA ALA A 56 15.44 5.27 5.26
C ALA A 56 14.09 6.01 5.35
N GLY A 57 13.03 5.20 5.28
CA GLY A 57 11.65 5.63 5.52
C GLY A 57 11.29 5.60 7.00
N ALA A 58 10.00 5.84 7.31
CA ALA A 58 9.49 5.86 8.69
C ALA A 58 9.76 4.54 9.42
N GLN A 59 9.65 3.40 8.75
CA GLN A 59 9.90 2.08 9.30
C GLN A 59 11.37 1.88 9.69
N THR A 60 12.29 2.20 8.77
CA THR A 60 13.73 2.10 9.03
C THR A 60 14.16 3.02 10.16
N LEU A 61 13.68 4.26 10.17
CA LEU A 61 13.98 5.22 11.24
C LEU A 61 13.41 4.78 12.59
N ALA A 62 12.19 4.24 12.61
CA ALA A 62 11.59 3.70 13.83
C ALA A 62 12.38 2.50 14.36
N ALA A 63 12.80 1.58 13.48
CA ALA A 63 13.61 0.42 13.86
C ALA A 63 15.00 0.82 14.38
N LEU A 64 15.69 1.77 13.74
CA LEU A 64 16.96 2.33 14.20
C LEU A 64 16.84 2.98 15.60
N GLN A 65 15.65 3.46 15.95
CA GLN A 65 15.35 4.04 17.26
C GLN A 65 14.74 3.04 18.25
N GLY A 66 14.76 1.74 17.92
CA GLY A 66 14.16 0.70 18.77
C GLY A 66 12.63 0.75 18.87
N ARG A 67 11.96 1.49 17.98
CA ARG A 67 10.51 1.73 17.97
C ARG A 67 9.84 1.03 16.81
N ARG A 68 9.94 -0.28 16.72
CA ARG A 68 9.28 -1.05 15.66
C ARG A 68 7.89 -1.49 16.09
N THR A 69 6.91 -1.40 15.18
CA THR A 69 5.55 -1.90 15.38
C THR A 69 5.32 -3.14 14.53
N PRO A 70 4.59 -4.16 15.03
CA PRO A 70 4.31 -5.41 14.29
C PRO A 70 3.48 -5.23 13.01
N ASP A 71 2.84 -4.07 12.85
CA ASP A 71 1.97 -3.74 11.71
C ASP A 71 2.73 -3.34 10.44
N MET A 72 4.08 -3.25 10.51
CA MET A 72 4.91 -2.82 9.40
C MET A 72 5.19 -3.95 8.40
N LEU A 73 5.27 -3.58 7.11
CA LEU A 73 5.66 -4.49 6.04
C LEU A 73 7.10 -5.01 6.25
N ASP A 74 7.28 -6.32 6.11
CA ASP A 74 8.57 -6.98 6.21
C ASP A 74 8.98 -7.71 4.92
N GLN A 75 10.24 -8.12 4.85
CA GLN A 75 10.81 -8.80 3.69
C GLN A 75 10.14 -10.15 3.42
N THR A 76 9.76 -10.89 4.47
CA THR A 76 9.11 -12.20 4.35
C THR A 76 7.76 -12.11 3.63
N ALA A 77 7.00 -11.04 3.89
CA ALA A 77 5.74 -10.82 3.19
C ALA A 77 5.94 -10.50 1.70
N ILE A 78 7.00 -9.75 1.35
CA ILE A 78 7.36 -9.49 -0.06
C ILE A 78 7.70 -10.80 -0.77
N GLU A 79 8.51 -11.65 -0.15
CA GLU A 79 8.90 -12.97 -0.70
C GLU A 79 7.67 -13.89 -0.84
N SER A 80 6.78 -13.88 0.15
CA SER A 80 5.52 -14.63 0.10
C SER A 80 4.61 -14.14 -1.03
N ALA A 81 4.51 -12.84 -1.24
CA ALA A 81 3.75 -12.26 -2.35
C ALA A 81 4.37 -12.62 -3.72
N ALA A 82 5.70 -12.58 -3.83
CA ALA A 82 6.43 -13.00 -5.03
C ALA A 82 6.17 -14.48 -5.37
N ALA A 83 6.26 -15.36 -4.36
CA ALA A 83 5.95 -16.78 -4.51
C ALA A 83 4.48 -17.00 -4.91
N LEU A 84 3.53 -16.30 -4.27
CA LEU A 84 2.11 -16.39 -4.61
C LEU A 84 1.85 -16.00 -6.07
N LEU A 85 2.51 -14.93 -6.55
CA LEU A 85 2.35 -14.42 -7.91
C LEU A 85 3.21 -15.18 -8.95
N GLY A 86 4.19 -15.98 -8.51
CA GLY A 86 5.14 -16.63 -9.41
C GLY A 86 6.01 -15.64 -10.18
N VAL A 87 6.41 -14.56 -9.52
CA VAL A 87 7.28 -13.50 -10.07
C VAL A 87 8.49 -13.27 -9.17
N GLU A 88 9.49 -12.59 -9.67
CA GLU A 88 10.64 -12.19 -8.87
C GLU A 88 10.29 -11.10 -7.83
N VAL A 89 11.03 -11.06 -6.74
CA VAL A 89 10.88 -10.06 -5.67
C VAL A 89 10.93 -8.63 -6.22
N ALA A 90 11.80 -8.39 -7.21
CA ALA A 90 11.93 -7.09 -7.88
C ALA A 90 10.62 -6.58 -8.49
N ALA A 91 9.80 -7.47 -9.07
CA ALA A 91 8.51 -7.11 -9.64
C ALA A 91 7.50 -6.72 -8.55
N VAL A 92 7.44 -7.48 -7.45
CA VAL A 92 6.59 -7.13 -6.30
C VAL A 92 7.01 -5.80 -5.69
N MET A 93 8.32 -5.57 -5.53
CA MET A 93 8.87 -4.33 -5.02
C MET A 93 8.53 -3.13 -5.90
N ALA A 94 8.62 -3.29 -7.22
CA ALA A 94 8.28 -2.23 -8.16
C ALA A 94 6.80 -1.83 -8.01
N VAL A 95 5.90 -2.81 -8.01
CA VAL A 95 4.46 -2.58 -7.88
C VAL A 95 4.12 -2.02 -6.50
N SER A 96 4.64 -2.61 -5.44
CA SER A 96 4.40 -2.13 -4.08
C SER A 96 4.87 -0.68 -3.89
N ARG A 97 6.03 -0.32 -4.44
CA ARG A 97 6.58 1.04 -4.35
C ARG A 97 5.74 2.09 -5.07
N VAL A 98 5.14 1.74 -6.19
CA VAL A 98 4.37 2.66 -7.02
C VAL A 98 2.92 2.76 -6.54
N GLU A 99 2.32 1.63 -6.15
CA GLU A 99 0.90 1.55 -5.80
C GLU A 99 0.64 1.79 -4.32
N ALA A 100 1.58 1.47 -3.43
CA ALA A 100 1.43 1.80 -2.02
C ALA A 100 1.54 3.33 -1.83
N GLN A 101 0.40 3.96 -1.57
CA GLN A 101 0.31 5.41 -1.32
C GLN A 101 0.76 5.78 0.11
N GLY A 102 2.01 5.45 0.47
CA GLY A 102 2.54 5.62 1.81
C GLY A 102 2.12 4.48 2.76
N ARG A 103 2.02 4.76 4.06
CA ARG A 103 1.61 3.75 5.05
C ARG A 103 0.15 3.32 4.88
N GLY A 104 -0.12 2.04 5.16
CA GLY A 104 -1.47 1.49 5.19
C GLY A 104 -2.30 1.91 6.40
N PHE A 105 -1.68 2.65 7.33
CA PHE A 105 -2.28 3.13 8.57
C PHE A 105 -2.17 4.65 8.71
N LEU A 106 -3.15 5.25 9.35
CA LEU A 106 -3.14 6.64 9.77
C LEU A 106 -2.24 6.81 11.00
N SER A 107 -1.92 8.07 11.35
CA SER A 107 -1.10 8.38 12.52
C SER A 107 -1.72 7.96 13.86
N ASP A 108 -3.02 7.78 13.90
CA ASP A 108 -3.78 7.31 15.06
C ASP A 108 -3.92 5.76 15.12
N GLY A 109 -3.22 5.04 14.25
CA GLY A 109 -3.21 3.57 14.21
C GLY A 109 -4.37 2.93 13.45
N ARG A 110 -5.36 3.71 12.99
CA ARG A 110 -6.44 3.17 12.16
C ARG A 110 -5.99 2.89 10.74
N VAL A 111 -6.55 1.86 10.10
CA VAL A 111 -6.29 1.57 8.68
C VAL A 111 -6.68 2.77 7.82
N LYS A 112 -5.85 3.11 6.85
CA LYS A 112 -6.18 4.15 5.88
C LYS A 112 -7.37 3.73 5.03
N ILE A 113 -8.38 4.59 4.94
CA ILE A 113 -9.56 4.37 4.11
C ILE A 113 -9.88 5.57 3.24
N LEU A 114 -10.58 5.32 2.13
CA LEU A 114 -11.31 6.33 1.39
C LEU A 114 -12.73 5.83 1.17
N PHE A 115 -13.72 6.57 1.68
CA PHE A 115 -15.13 6.19 1.59
C PHE A 115 -15.79 6.78 0.36
N GLU A 116 -16.39 5.90 -0.47
CA GLU A 116 -17.02 6.21 -1.74
C GLU A 116 -18.54 6.24 -1.62
N ARG A 117 -19.14 7.45 -1.49
CA ARG A 117 -20.59 7.62 -1.32
C ARG A 117 -21.45 7.06 -2.46
N HIS A 118 -20.90 7.05 -3.71
CA HIS A 118 -21.60 6.52 -4.86
C HIS A 118 -21.55 5.00 -4.91
N ILE A 119 -20.52 4.39 -4.36
CA ILE A 119 -20.45 2.95 -4.17
C ILE A 119 -21.44 2.55 -3.07
N PHE A 120 -21.54 3.32 -1.99
CA PHE A 120 -22.50 3.05 -0.92
C PHE A 120 -23.96 3.09 -1.42
N TYR A 121 -24.29 4.08 -2.24
CA TYR A 121 -25.58 4.10 -2.94
C TYR A 121 -25.81 2.81 -3.74
N ARG A 122 -24.84 2.41 -4.55
CA ARG A 122 -24.91 1.22 -5.40
C ARG A 122 -25.03 -0.08 -4.60
N GLU A 123 -24.28 -0.21 -3.51
CA GLU A 123 -24.33 -1.42 -2.65
C GLU A 123 -25.66 -1.49 -1.88
N LEU A 124 -26.20 -0.37 -1.39
CA LEU A 124 -27.55 -0.31 -0.80
C LEU A 124 -28.62 -0.68 -1.85
N GLN A 125 -28.54 -0.13 -3.05
CA GLN A 125 -29.45 -0.43 -4.16
C GLN A 125 -29.46 -1.93 -4.47
N LYS A 126 -28.28 -2.57 -4.55
CA LYS A 126 -28.17 -4.02 -4.80
C LYS A 126 -28.76 -4.87 -3.68
N LYS A 127 -28.61 -4.43 -2.43
CA LYS A 127 -29.00 -5.22 -1.24
C LYS A 127 -30.44 -4.98 -0.83
N HIS A 128 -30.90 -3.74 -0.87
CA HIS A 128 -32.19 -3.29 -0.32
C HIS A 128 -33.16 -2.72 -1.35
N GLY A 129 -32.69 -2.54 -2.61
CA GLY A 129 -33.51 -1.97 -3.69
C GLY A 129 -33.41 -0.45 -3.83
N ASP A 130 -34.06 0.05 -4.89
CA ASP A 130 -33.98 1.47 -5.28
C ASP A 130 -34.55 2.40 -4.22
N ALA A 131 -35.68 2.04 -3.64
CA ALA A 131 -36.39 2.89 -2.66
C ALA A 131 -35.52 3.24 -1.45
N GLU A 132 -34.79 2.26 -0.90
CA GLU A 132 -33.89 2.45 0.25
C GLU A 132 -32.67 3.31 -0.14
N ALA A 133 -32.06 3.03 -1.27
CA ALA A 133 -30.93 3.81 -1.76
C ALA A 133 -31.28 5.26 -2.04
N GLU A 134 -32.45 5.51 -2.65
CA GLU A 134 -32.98 6.86 -2.92
C GLU A 134 -33.35 7.59 -1.62
N PHE A 135 -33.92 6.87 -0.64
CA PHE A 135 -34.20 7.46 0.67
C PHE A 135 -32.92 8.00 1.31
N TRP A 136 -31.86 7.17 1.41
CA TRP A 136 -30.60 7.60 2.00
C TRP A 136 -29.87 8.66 1.17
N ALA A 137 -30.00 8.65 -0.13
CA ALA A 137 -29.43 9.69 -1.00
C ALA A 137 -30.07 11.07 -0.72
N ARG A 138 -31.34 11.11 -0.36
CA ARG A 138 -32.01 12.36 0.07
C ARG A 138 -31.67 12.75 1.50
N GLN A 139 -31.66 11.79 2.45
CA GLN A 139 -31.45 12.05 3.86
C GLN A 139 -29.99 12.37 4.21
N ALA A 140 -29.04 11.75 3.53
CA ALA A 140 -27.62 11.84 3.84
C ALA A 140 -26.72 11.90 2.59
N PRO A 141 -26.86 12.95 1.75
CA PRO A 141 -26.15 13.03 0.44
C PRO A 141 -24.63 13.09 0.56
N HIS A 142 -24.11 13.35 1.75
CA HIS A 142 -22.67 13.35 2.02
C HIS A 142 -22.07 11.93 2.19
N ILE A 143 -22.94 10.92 2.47
CA ILE A 143 -22.54 9.51 2.60
C ILE A 143 -23.24 8.58 1.61
N CYS A 144 -24.34 8.98 1.00
CA CYS A 144 -25.06 8.22 -0.01
C CYS A 144 -25.43 9.14 -1.16
N SER A 145 -24.95 8.84 -2.38
CA SER A 145 -25.21 9.69 -3.55
C SER A 145 -24.94 8.91 -4.84
N LYS A 146 -25.68 9.19 -5.90
CA LYS A 146 -25.39 8.64 -7.25
C LYS A 146 -24.05 9.14 -7.81
N SER A 147 -23.61 10.33 -7.40
CA SER A 147 -22.39 10.95 -7.89
C SER A 147 -21.22 10.73 -6.95
N PRO A 148 -19.99 10.49 -7.46
CA PRO A 148 -18.79 10.40 -6.65
C PRO A 148 -18.46 11.72 -5.93
N GLY A 149 -17.39 11.71 -5.11
CA GLY A 149 -16.87 12.90 -4.44
C GLY A 149 -17.32 13.05 -2.99
N GLY A 150 -17.10 14.24 -2.44
CA GLY A 150 -17.36 14.53 -1.03
C GLY A 150 -16.25 14.01 -0.11
N TYR A 151 -15.08 13.67 -0.67
CA TYR A 151 -13.91 13.19 0.08
C TYR A 151 -13.40 14.24 1.06
N LYS A 152 -13.00 13.78 2.24
CA LYS A 152 -12.36 14.60 3.28
C LYS A 152 -10.88 14.26 3.44
N GLY A 153 -10.51 13.02 3.09
CA GLY A 153 -9.16 12.48 3.22
C GLY A 153 -8.75 12.19 4.66
N GLY A 154 -7.82 11.24 4.78
CA GLY A 154 -7.23 10.91 6.07
C GLY A 154 -8.23 10.52 7.17
N PRO A 155 -7.98 10.90 8.44
CA PRO A 155 -8.86 10.55 9.56
C PRO A 155 -10.31 11.02 9.40
N ALA A 156 -10.55 12.08 8.59
CA ALA A 156 -11.87 12.64 8.39
C ALA A 156 -12.81 11.79 7.51
N GLU A 157 -12.30 10.72 6.88
CA GLU A 157 -13.14 9.72 6.21
C GLU A 157 -13.90 8.82 7.20
N TYR A 158 -13.36 8.60 8.41
CA TYR A 158 -13.98 7.72 9.40
C TYR A 158 -15.34 8.17 9.90
N PRO A 159 -15.63 9.46 10.19
CA PRO A 159 -16.98 9.89 10.50
C PRO A 159 -18.01 9.59 9.41
N ARG A 160 -17.62 9.68 8.14
CA ARG A 160 -18.47 9.34 7.00
C ARG A 160 -18.73 7.84 6.94
N PHE A 161 -17.67 7.06 7.06
CA PHE A 161 -17.72 5.60 7.14
C PHE A 161 -18.60 5.13 8.32
N SER A 162 -18.40 5.67 9.53
CA SER A 162 -19.15 5.26 10.71
C SER A 162 -20.66 5.52 10.57
N ARG A 163 -21.06 6.63 9.94
CA ARG A 163 -22.47 6.91 9.65
C ARG A 163 -23.05 5.92 8.64
N ALA A 164 -22.30 5.61 7.57
CA ALA A 164 -22.70 4.61 6.60
C ALA A 164 -22.77 3.21 7.22
N PHE A 165 -21.83 2.88 8.10
CA PHE A 165 -21.74 1.61 8.83
C PHE A 165 -22.96 1.39 9.76
N ALA A 166 -23.45 2.46 10.38
CA ALA A 166 -24.66 2.41 11.20
C ALA A 166 -25.94 2.17 10.37
N ILE A 167 -25.94 2.49 9.09
CA ILE A 167 -27.05 2.18 8.18
C ILE A 167 -26.96 0.72 7.69
N ASP A 168 -25.82 0.35 7.15
CA ASP A 168 -25.53 -1.02 6.71
C ASP A 168 -24.03 -1.27 6.71
N ALA A 169 -23.58 -2.13 7.65
CA ALA A 169 -22.17 -2.41 7.86
C ALA A 169 -21.48 -3.05 6.63
N ASP A 170 -22.16 -4.01 5.98
CA ASP A 170 -21.61 -4.72 4.82
C ASP A 170 -21.47 -3.78 3.63
N CYS A 171 -22.52 -3.00 3.32
CA CYS A 171 -22.48 -2.00 2.25
C CYS A 171 -21.43 -0.91 2.52
N ALA A 172 -21.28 -0.45 3.77
CA ALA A 172 -20.29 0.55 4.14
C ALA A 172 -18.85 0.03 3.94
N MET A 173 -18.55 -1.18 4.43
CA MET A 173 -17.24 -1.79 4.25
C MET A 173 -16.90 -2.02 2.78
N LYS A 174 -17.86 -2.47 1.97
CA LYS A 174 -17.70 -2.61 0.51
C LYS A 174 -17.44 -1.29 -0.19
N SER A 175 -17.89 -0.19 0.39
CA SER A 175 -17.79 1.15 -0.20
C SER A 175 -16.53 1.91 0.19
N CYS A 176 -15.63 1.31 0.96
CA CYS A 176 -14.32 1.86 1.24
C CYS A 176 -13.24 1.19 0.40
N SER A 177 -12.22 1.95 0.01
CA SER A 177 -10.91 1.40 -0.29
C SER A 177 -10.08 1.32 0.99
N TRP A 178 -9.23 0.28 1.12
CA TRP A 178 -8.60 -0.12 2.37
C TRP A 178 -7.07 -0.23 2.25
N GLY A 179 -6.36 0.27 3.26
CA GLY A 179 -4.94 0.05 3.48
C GLY A 179 -4.01 0.80 2.53
N ALA A 180 -2.78 0.32 2.41
CA ALA A 180 -1.73 0.91 1.57
C ALA A 180 -2.09 0.88 0.08
N TYR A 181 -2.69 -0.22 -0.37
CA TYR A 181 -3.00 -0.49 -1.78
C TYR A 181 -4.42 -0.05 -2.20
N GLN A 182 -5.19 0.53 -1.28
CA GLN A 182 -6.52 1.08 -1.54
C GLN A 182 -7.46 0.13 -2.32
N ILE A 183 -7.47 -1.16 -1.93
CA ILE A 183 -8.37 -2.14 -2.53
C ILE A 183 -9.80 -1.85 -2.07
N MET A 184 -10.72 -1.72 -3.01
CA MET A 184 -12.14 -1.53 -2.70
C MET A 184 -12.72 -2.75 -2.00
N GLY A 185 -13.50 -2.53 -0.93
CA GLY A 185 -14.10 -3.61 -0.16
C GLY A 185 -15.03 -4.52 -0.96
N PHE A 186 -15.68 -4.01 -2.01
CA PHE A 186 -16.49 -4.86 -2.91
C PHE A 186 -15.64 -5.88 -3.69
N ASN A 187 -14.31 -5.71 -3.75
CA ASN A 187 -13.36 -6.64 -4.36
C ASN A 187 -12.83 -7.71 -3.39
N HIS A 188 -13.44 -7.86 -2.20
CA HIS A 188 -12.98 -8.79 -1.17
C HIS A 188 -12.78 -10.23 -1.69
N ARG A 189 -13.63 -10.71 -2.61
CA ARG A 189 -13.51 -12.06 -3.19
C ARG A 189 -12.25 -12.18 -4.05
N GLN A 190 -11.95 -11.19 -4.88
CA GLN A 190 -10.72 -11.15 -5.68
C GLN A 190 -9.49 -11.01 -4.79
N ALA A 191 -9.60 -10.28 -3.66
CA ALA A 191 -8.56 -10.18 -2.65
C ALA A 191 -8.40 -11.46 -1.77
N GLY A 192 -9.17 -12.52 -2.05
CA GLY A 192 -9.02 -13.84 -1.41
C GLY A 192 -9.91 -14.07 -0.19
N PHE A 193 -10.90 -13.23 0.09
CA PHE A 193 -11.77 -13.32 1.27
C PHE A 193 -13.20 -13.74 0.92
N LYS A 194 -13.84 -14.50 1.78
CA LYS A 194 -15.25 -14.93 1.60
C LYS A 194 -16.21 -13.76 1.83
N THR A 195 -15.92 -12.93 2.82
CA THR A 195 -16.72 -11.75 3.18
C THR A 195 -15.87 -10.49 3.23
N VAL A 196 -16.51 -9.32 3.10
CA VAL A 196 -15.81 -8.04 3.27
C VAL A 196 -15.36 -7.83 4.71
N GLY A 197 -16.08 -8.37 5.70
CA GLY A 197 -15.68 -8.36 7.11
C GLY A 197 -14.34 -9.06 7.32
N GLU A 198 -14.17 -10.28 6.80
CA GLU A 198 -12.89 -11.00 6.84
C GLU A 198 -11.74 -10.19 6.21
N MET A 199 -11.98 -9.55 5.05
CA MET A 199 -10.99 -8.68 4.42
C MET A 199 -10.60 -7.51 5.34
N VAL A 200 -11.59 -6.82 5.91
CA VAL A 200 -11.36 -5.65 6.78
C VAL A 200 -10.60 -6.05 8.04
N ASP A 201 -10.94 -7.18 8.65
CA ASP A 201 -10.24 -7.68 9.83
C ASP A 201 -8.80 -8.08 9.50
N ALA A 202 -8.57 -8.73 8.36
CA ALA A 202 -7.22 -9.07 7.91
C ALA A 202 -6.36 -7.83 7.66
N VAL A 203 -6.85 -6.83 6.90
CA VAL A 203 -6.04 -5.64 6.58
C VAL A 203 -5.75 -4.75 7.79
N LYS A 204 -6.50 -4.90 8.88
CA LYS A 204 -6.24 -4.25 10.17
C LYS A 204 -5.05 -4.86 10.92
N THR A 205 -4.66 -6.10 10.62
CA THR A 205 -3.58 -6.78 11.35
C THR A 205 -2.19 -6.27 10.99
N GLY A 206 -2.00 -5.67 9.81
CA GLY A 206 -0.72 -5.13 9.39
C GLY A 206 -0.57 -4.97 7.88
N GLU A 207 0.51 -4.31 7.48
CA GLU A 207 0.83 -4.08 6.06
C GLU A 207 1.18 -5.37 5.32
N ASN A 208 1.65 -6.42 6.02
CA ASN A 208 1.85 -7.75 5.46
C ASN A 208 0.54 -8.33 4.90
N ALA A 209 -0.53 -8.29 5.68
CA ALA A 209 -1.84 -8.76 5.25
C ALA A 209 -2.41 -7.90 4.11
N GLN A 210 -2.15 -6.58 4.13
CA GLN A 210 -2.54 -5.68 3.04
C GLN A 210 -1.81 -6.03 1.74
N LEU A 211 -0.51 -6.35 1.79
CA LEU A 211 0.25 -6.81 0.61
C LEU A 211 -0.28 -8.15 0.10
N MET A 212 -0.56 -9.12 0.99
CA MET A 212 -1.06 -10.43 0.57
C MET A 212 -2.46 -10.32 -0.07
N ALA A 213 -3.34 -9.48 0.46
CA ALA A 213 -4.64 -9.17 -0.16
C ALA A 213 -4.47 -8.56 -1.56
N PHE A 214 -3.49 -7.67 -1.71
CA PHE A 214 -3.15 -7.05 -3.01
C PHE A 214 -2.58 -8.07 -4.00
N ALA A 215 -1.68 -8.95 -3.57
CA ALA A 215 -1.15 -10.02 -4.40
C ALA A 215 -2.25 -10.99 -4.86
N ALA A 216 -3.17 -11.36 -3.97
CA ALA A 216 -4.32 -12.19 -4.31
C ALA A 216 -5.24 -11.49 -5.32
N PHE A 217 -5.48 -10.19 -5.16
CA PHE A 217 -6.26 -9.38 -6.09
C PHE A 217 -5.66 -9.36 -7.50
N ILE A 218 -4.33 -9.15 -7.62
CA ILE A 218 -3.63 -9.23 -8.91
C ILE A 218 -3.77 -10.62 -9.51
N LYS A 219 -3.55 -11.67 -8.72
CA LYS A 219 -3.62 -13.06 -9.17
C LYS A 219 -5.00 -13.46 -9.68
N ALA A 220 -6.06 -12.92 -9.10
CA ALA A 220 -7.44 -13.18 -9.49
C ALA A 220 -7.80 -12.65 -10.89
N ASP A 221 -7.17 -11.56 -11.33
CA ASP A 221 -7.27 -11.05 -12.70
C ASP A 221 -6.17 -11.68 -13.56
N LYS A 222 -6.53 -12.73 -14.33
CA LYS A 222 -5.59 -13.49 -15.16
C LYS A 222 -4.80 -12.60 -16.12
N ALA A 223 -5.41 -11.56 -16.66
CA ALA A 223 -4.77 -10.70 -17.63
C ALA A 223 -3.82 -9.69 -16.95
N MET A 224 -4.20 -9.14 -15.82
CA MET A 224 -3.33 -8.29 -14.99
C MET A 224 -2.13 -9.10 -14.48
N HIS A 225 -2.37 -10.31 -13.97
CA HIS A 225 -1.32 -11.21 -13.53
C HIS A 225 -0.34 -11.56 -14.67
N ALA A 226 -0.86 -11.90 -15.88
CA ALA A 226 -0.02 -12.18 -17.04
C ALA A 226 0.84 -10.97 -17.47
N ALA A 227 0.29 -9.76 -17.38
CA ALA A 227 1.04 -8.53 -17.63
C ALA A 227 2.18 -8.35 -16.61
N LEU A 228 1.94 -8.63 -15.33
CA LEU A 228 2.96 -8.57 -14.28
C LEU A 228 4.08 -9.60 -14.53
N VAL A 229 3.74 -10.85 -14.83
CA VAL A 229 4.70 -11.93 -15.12
C VAL A 229 5.61 -11.56 -16.31
N LYS A 230 5.04 -10.95 -17.34
CA LYS A 230 5.79 -10.48 -18.52
C LYS A 230 6.53 -9.17 -18.29
N LYS A 231 6.29 -8.51 -17.17
CA LYS A 231 6.77 -7.14 -16.93
C LYS A 231 6.29 -6.14 -17.99
N ASP A 232 5.09 -6.39 -18.54
CA ASP A 232 4.40 -5.44 -19.42
C ASP A 232 3.77 -4.34 -18.57
N TRP A 233 4.61 -3.39 -18.17
CA TRP A 233 4.21 -2.31 -17.27
C TRP A 233 3.08 -1.43 -17.82
N PRO A 234 3.03 -1.11 -19.13
CA PRO A 234 1.90 -0.40 -19.73
C PRO A 234 0.58 -1.16 -19.58
N ASP A 235 0.53 -2.47 -19.89
CA ASP A 235 -0.70 -3.25 -19.77
C ASP A 235 -1.10 -3.46 -18.30
N PHE A 236 -0.14 -3.70 -17.42
CA PHE A 236 -0.38 -3.79 -15.98
C PHE A 236 -0.97 -2.49 -15.43
N ALA A 237 -0.33 -1.33 -15.71
CA ALA A 237 -0.79 -0.02 -15.26
C ALA A 237 -2.19 0.31 -15.80
N ARG A 238 -2.46 0.00 -17.06
CA ARG A 238 -3.77 0.21 -17.66
C ARG A 238 -4.88 -0.60 -16.97
N ARG A 239 -4.58 -1.86 -16.58
CA ARG A 239 -5.55 -2.73 -15.90
C ARG A 239 -5.77 -2.33 -14.46
N TYR A 240 -4.71 -1.95 -13.75
CA TYR A 240 -4.79 -1.60 -12.35
C TYR A 240 -5.28 -0.16 -12.12
N ASN A 241 -4.67 0.81 -12.82
CA ASN A 241 -4.93 2.24 -12.64
C ASN A 241 -5.98 2.81 -13.62
N GLY A 242 -6.47 1.98 -14.56
CA GLY A 242 -7.44 2.40 -15.55
C GLY A 242 -6.82 3.07 -16.79
N PRO A 243 -7.68 3.53 -17.74
CA PRO A 243 -7.23 4.02 -19.05
C PRO A 243 -6.35 5.27 -18.98
N ASP A 244 -6.50 6.09 -17.93
CA ASP A 244 -5.76 7.35 -17.77
C ASP A 244 -4.38 7.16 -17.08
N TYR A 245 -3.87 5.93 -16.97
CA TYR A 245 -2.61 5.61 -16.27
C TYR A 245 -1.41 6.42 -16.77
N ARG A 246 -1.40 6.79 -18.06
CA ARG A 246 -0.33 7.60 -18.68
C ARG A 246 -0.24 9.01 -18.14
N ARG A 247 -1.37 9.59 -17.71
CA ARG A 247 -1.42 10.93 -17.12
C ARG A 247 -0.54 11.03 -15.87
N ASN A 248 -0.44 9.94 -15.13
CA ASN A 248 0.38 9.84 -13.91
C ASN A 248 1.68 9.07 -14.13
N ALA A 249 2.00 8.67 -15.39
CA ALA A 249 3.20 7.93 -15.79
C ALA A 249 3.40 6.66 -14.94
N TYR A 250 2.33 5.90 -14.67
CA TYR A 250 2.41 4.69 -13.84
C TYR A 250 3.30 3.61 -14.47
N ASP A 251 3.22 3.42 -15.77
CA ASP A 251 4.05 2.50 -16.55
C ASP A 251 5.55 2.80 -16.42
N THR A 252 5.93 4.05 -16.62
CA THR A 252 7.32 4.50 -16.48
C THR A 252 7.80 4.36 -15.03
N LYS A 253 6.98 4.75 -14.06
CA LYS A 253 7.32 4.60 -12.63
C LYS A 253 7.54 3.15 -12.23
N LEU A 254 6.74 2.22 -12.74
CA LEU A 254 6.89 0.78 -12.50
C LEU A 254 8.18 0.25 -13.11
N ALA A 255 8.45 0.59 -14.38
CA ALA A 255 9.68 0.20 -15.04
C ALA A 255 10.93 0.72 -14.31
N ASP A 256 10.93 2.00 -13.96
CA ASP A 256 12.05 2.63 -13.23
C ASP A 256 12.25 2.02 -11.84
N ALA A 257 11.15 1.75 -11.12
CA ALA A 257 11.22 1.13 -9.81
C ALA A 257 11.80 -0.29 -9.88
N TYR A 258 11.39 -1.06 -10.88
CA TYR A 258 11.92 -2.40 -11.15
C TYR A 258 13.41 -2.36 -11.47
N GLN A 259 13.82 -1.57 -12.46
CA GLN A 259 15.22 -1.47 -12.87
C GLN A 259 16.13 -1.01 -11.72
N ARG A 260 15.64 -0.06 -10.92
CA ARG A 260 16.37 0.41 -9.75
C ARG A 260 16.55 -0.68 -8.71
N TYR A 261 15.52 -1.50 -8.47
CA TYR A 261 15.63 -2.59 -7.51
C TYR A 261 16.63 -3.65 -8.00
N VAL A 262 16.56 -4.06 -9.26
CA VAL A 262 17.49 -5.03 -9.87
C VAL A 262 18.94 -4.53 -9.81
N ALA A 263 19.16 -3.27 -10.17
CA ALA A 263 20.50 -2.67 -10.11
C ALA A 263 21.10 -2.66 -8.68
N MET A 264 20.25 -2.55 -7.67
CA MET A 264 20.65 -2.57 -6.26
C MET A 264 20.82 -3.99 -5.68
N HIS A 265 20.27 -5.01 -6.33
CA HIS A 265 20.27 -6.41 -5.87
C HIS A 265 20.66 -7.36 -7.02
N PRO A 266 21.89 -7.32 -7.50
CA PRO A 266 22.31 -8.08 -8.70
C PRO A 266 22.17 -9.61 -8.57
N ALA A 267 21.99 -10.14 -7.35
CA ALA A 267 21.77 -11.57 -7.09
C ALA A 267 20.28 -11.97 -7.05
N ALA A 268 19.36 -11.02 -7.24
CA ALA A 268 17.91 -11.24 -7.14
C ALA A 268 17.19 -11.16 -8.51
N ALA A 269 17.97 -11.18 -9.61
CA ALA A 269 17.50 -11.18 -10.99
C ALA A 269 17.45 -12.59 -11.57
#